data_a014fd41e36bc83831e85dd4dc6af775
#
_entry.id   a014fd41e36bc83831e85dd4dc6af775
#
_cell.length_a   1.000
_cell.length_b   1.000
_cell.length_c   1.000
_cell.angle_alpha   90.00
_cell.angle_beta   90.00
_cell.angle_gamma   90.00
#
_symmetry.space_group_name_H-M   'P 1'
#
loop_
_entity.id
_entity.type
_entity.pdbx_description
1 polymer ?
#
loop_
_entity_poly.entity_id
_entity_poly.type
_entity_poly.pdbx_seq_one_letter_code
_entity_poly.pdbx_strand_id
1 'polypeptide(L)'
;MKLNDLTGKTAIVTGAAQGLSCGMAEGLMEAGAKVCIMDINPKAEETAKQFVEKGYECEAVITDLGNDETREAAFSQAVEKLGGHLDILVNGAGVQRRYPSEEFPLKEWDFVINVNLRSVFALCQLAGKTFMKQDSKGKIINIASMLSFFGGYTVPAYAASKGGVAQVTKALCNEWAEKGINVNALAPGYMATEM
;
A
#
# COMPACT_ATOMS: atom_id res chain seq x y z
N MET A 1 4.79 24.70 -14.81
CA MET A 1 4.90 23.31 -14.38
C MET A 1 4.27 23.22 -13.00
N LYS A 2 3.17 22.50 -12.83
CA LYS A 2 2.59 22.27 -11.49
C LYS A 2 3.55 21.35 -10.74
N LEU A 3 3.94 21.69 -9.53
CA LEU A 3 4.93 20.94 -8.73
C LEU A 3 4.53 19.47 -8.46
N ASN A 4 3.25 19.13 -8.65
CA ASN A 4 2.67 17.81 -8.36
C ASN A 4 1.87 17.26 -9.55
N ASP A 5 2.33 17.48 -10.77
CA ASP A 5 1.67 16.95 -11.96
C ASP A 5 2.07 15.47 -12.17
N LEU A 6 1.09 14.59 -12.05
CA LEU A 6 1.20 13.14 -12.27
C LEU A 6 0.49 12.69 -13.56
N THR A 7 0.20 13.62 -14.48
CA THR A 7 -0.42 13.28 -15.77
C THR A 7 0.39 12.20 -16.50
N GLY A 8 -0.28 11.14 -16.93
CA GLY A 8 0.34 9.99 -17.59
C GLY A 8 1.09 9.03 -16.65
N LYS A 9 1.01 9.23 -15.32
CA LYS A 9 1.54 8.32 -14.31
C LYS A 9 0.49 7.31 -13.88
N THR A 10 0.95 6.13 -13.50
CA THR A 10 0.10 5.03 -13.04
C THR A 10 0.46 4.65 -11.61
N ALA A 11 -0.56 4.35 -10.80
CA ALA A 11 -0.38 4.02 -9.40
C ALA A 11 -1.23 2.83 -8.96
N ILE A 12 -0.67 1.98 -8.11
CA ILE A 12 -1.40 0.99 -7.32
C ILE A 12 -1.49 1.51 -5.88
N VAL A 13 -2.70 1.50 -5.31
CA VAL A 13 -2.94 1.87 -3.91
C VAL A 13 -3.66 0.72 -3.22
N THR A 14 -3.04 0.14 -2.19
CA THR A 14 -3.64 -0.98 -1.45
C THR A 14 -4.42 -0.52 -0.22
N GLY A 15 -5.48 -1.25 0.14
CA GLY A 15 -6.36 -0.89 1.26
C GLY A 15 -7.18 0.38 0.99
N ALA A 16 -7.52 0.66 -0.27
CA ALA A 16 -8.09 1.93 -0.67
C ALA A 16 -9.60 1.89 -0.98
N ALA A 17 -10.30 0.82 -0.57
CA ALA A 17 -11.76 0.79 -0.64
C ALA A 17 -12.42 1.88 0.22
N GLN A 18 -11.72 2.37 1.24
CA GLN A 18 -12.19 3.41 2.16
C GLN A 18 -11.03 4.02 2.98
N GLY A 19 -11.34 5.03 3.81
CA GLY A 19 -10.42 5.58 4.81
C GLY A 19 -9.23 6.32 4.22
N LEU A 20 -8.09 6.27 4.94
CA LEU A 20 -6.90 7.05 4.61
C LEU A 20 -6.33 6.74 3.22
N SER A 21 -6.25 5.45 2.87
CA SER A 21 -5.71 5.03 1.58
C SER A 21 -6.62 5.42 0.41
N CYS A 22 -7.93 5.48 0.62
CA CYS A 22 -8.88 6.00 -0.35
C CYS A 22 -8.61 7.49 -0.64
N GLY A 23 -8.40 8.30 0.41
CA GLY A 23 -8.01 9.70 0.24
C GLY A 23 -6.64 9.88 -0.45
N MET A 24 -5.69 8.96 -0.21
CA MET A 24 -4.41 8.96 -0.92
C MET A 24 -4.60 8.64 -2.41
N ALA A 25 -5.46 7.67 -2.73
CA ALA A 25 -5.80 7.35 -4.12
C ALA A 25 -6.46 8.55 -4.82
N GLU A 26 -7.41 9.22 -4.15
CA GLU A 26 -8.04 10.44 -4.68
C GLU A 26 -7.02 11.54 -4.94
N GLY A 27 -6.13 11.82 -4.00
CA GLY A 27 -5.08 12.84 -4.17
C GLY A 27 -4.11 12.55 -5.33
N LEU A 28 -3.80 11.27 -5.61
CA LEU A 28 -3.00 10.87 -6.78
C LEU A 28 -3.78 11.12 -8.09
N MET A 29 -5.09 10.84 -8.10
CA MET A 29 -5.95 11.09 -9.26
C MET A 29 -6.19 12.59 -9.49
N GLU A 30 -6.35 13.39 -8.43
CA GLU A 30 -6.41 14.85 -8.53
C GLU A 30 -5.13 15.46 -9.13
N ALA A 31 -3.99 14.81 -8.89
CA ALA A 31 -2.72 15.17 -9.50
C ALA A 31 -2.57 14.66 -10.96
N GLY A 32 -3.52 13.88 -11.48
CA GLY A 32 -3.56 13.41 -12.86
C GLY A 32 -3.09 11.96 -13.07
N ALA A 33 -2.86 11.18 -12.01
CA ALA A 33 -2.48 9.78 -12.15
C ALA A 33 -3.70 8.89 -12.46
N LYS A 34 -3.49 7.82 -13.24
CA LYS A 34 -4.41 6.67 -13.31
C LYS A 34 -4.13 5.75 -12.12
N VAL A 35 -5.18 5.34 -11.39
CA VAL A 35 -5.03 4.57 -10.15
C VAL A 35 -5.74 3.22 -10.25
N CYS A 36 -5.10 2.15 -9.77
CA CYS A 36 -5.75 0.89 -9.48
C CYS A 36 -5.81 0.66 -7.97
N ILE A 37 -7.01 0.50 -7.42
CA ILE A 37 -7.24 0.19 -6.00
C ILE A 37 -7.17 -1.33 -5.82
N MET A 38 -6.37 -1.81 -4.86
CA MET A 38 -6.35 -3.22 -4.47
C MET A 38 -6.86 -3.35 -3.03
N ASP A 39 -7.93 -4.12 -2.82
CA ASP A 39 -8.51 -4.30 -1.48
C ASP A 39 -9.17 -5.69 -1.37
N ILE A 40 -9.28 -6.20 -0.15
CA ILE A 40 -10.06 -7.39 0.15
C ILE A 40 -11.58 -7.10 0.17
N ASN A 41 -11.94 -5.85 0.43
CA ASN A 41 -13.33 -5.41 0.52
C ASN A 41 -13.90 -5.17 -0.88
N PRO A 42 -14.99 -5.88 -1.27
CA PRO A 42 -15.65 -5.66 -2.57
C PRO A 42 -16.10 -4.21 -2.82
N LYS A 43 -16.25 -3.40 -1.77
CA LYS A 43 -16.53 -1.96 -1.86
C LYS A 43 -15.52 -1.23 -2.75
N ALA A 44 -14.32 -1.77 -2.97
CA ALA A 44 -13.32 -1.15 -3.85
C ALA A 44 -13.83 -0.95 -5.28
N GLU A 45 -14.68 -1.85 -5.80
CA GLU A 45 -15.29 -1.69 -7.12
C GLU A 45 -16.26 -0.51 -7.17
N GLU A 46 -17.08 -0.35 -6.12
CA GLU A 46 -17.99 0.79 -6.00
C GLU A 46 -17.21 2.10 -5.84
N THR A 47 -16.16 2.10 -5.00
CA THR A 47 -15.28 3.25 -4.81
C THR A 47 -14.60 3.66 -6.11
N ALA A 48 -14.07 2.70 -6.89
CA ALA A 48 -13.49 2.98 -8.20
C ALA A 48 -14.51 3.57 -9.17
N LYS A 49 -15.75 3.03 -9.19
CA LYS A 49 -16.84 3.57 -10.01
C LYS A 49 -17.18 5.02 -9.63
N GLN A 50 -17.28 5.33 -8.34
CA GLN A 50 -17.52 6.68 -7.86
C GLN A 50 -16.41 7.65 -8.30
N PHE A 51 -15.16 7.22 -8.34
CA PHE A 51 -14.05 8.02 -8.85
C PHE A 51 -14.14 8.24 -10.37
N VAL A 52 -14.54 7.22 -11.12
CA VAL A 52 -14.79 7.37 -12.57
C VAL A 52 -15.94 8.34 -12.85
N GLU A 53 -17.02 8.30 -12.06
CA GLU A 53 -18.14 9.26 -12.15
C GLU A 53 -17.71 10.71 -11.84
N LYS A 54 -16.66 10.91 -11.03
CA LYS A 54 -16.01 12.21 -10.80
C LYS A 54 -15.07 12.65 -11.93
N GLY A 55 -14.85 11.80 -12.95
CA GLY A 55 -13.98 12.08 -14.08
C GLY A 55 -12.54 11.61 -13.93
N TYR A 56 -12.22 10.80 -12.93
CA TYR A 56 -10.89 10.22 -12.73
C TYR A 56 -10.72 8.89 -13.46
N GLU A 57 -9.49 8.50 -13.72
CA GLU A 57 -9.13 7.17 -14.23
C GLU A 57 -8.84 6.23 -13.04
N CYS A 58 -9.81 5.40 -12.70
CA CYS A 58 -9.72 4.46 -11.58
C CYS A 58 -10.17 3.06 -11.96
N GLU A 59 -9.40 2.06 -11.51
CA GLU A 59 -9.68 0.63 -11.63
C GLU A 59 -9.68 -0.01 -10.24
N ALA A 60 -10.24 -1.21 -10.12
CA ALA A 60 -10.18 -1.99 -8.89
C ALA A 60 -9.78 -3.45 -9.13
N VAL A 61 -9.10 -4.04 -8.15
CA VAL A 61 -8.81 -5.47 -8.06
C VAL A 61 -9.12 -5.92 -6.64
N ILE A 62 -10.04 -6.89 -6.51
CA ILE A 62 -10.38 -7.48 -5.21
C ILE A 62 -9.42 -8.62 -4.91
N THR A 63 -8.72 -8.53 -3.78
CA THR A 63 -7.74 -9.54 -3.38
C THR A 63 -7.44 -9.51 -1.90
N ASP A 64 -7.21 -10.69 -1.31
CA ASP A 64 -6.59 -10.82 0.00
C ASP A 64 -5.06 -10.74 -0.14
N LEU A 65 -4.48 -9.63 0.29
CA LEU A 65 -3.03 -9.43 0.28
C LEU A 65 -2.29 -10.32 1.30
N GLY A 66 -2.98 -10.90 2.26
CA GLY A 66 -2.45 -11.90 3.17
C GLY A 66 -2.26 -13.28 2.51
N ASN A 67 -2.87 -13.52 1.35
CA ASN A 67 -2.75 -14.77 0.62
C ASN A 67 -1.61 -14.69 -0.42
N ASP A 68 -0.56 -15.49 -0.22
CA ASP A 68 0.63 -15.51 -1.09
C ASP A 68 0.30 -16.01 -2.51
N GLU A 69 -0.66 -16.95 -2.64
CA GLU A 69 -0.99 -17.57 -3.93
C GLU A 69 -1.71 -16.61 -4.88
N THR A 70 -2.54 -15.71 -4.33
CA THR A 70 -3.34 -14.77 -5.12
C THR A 70 -2.68 -13.42 -5.31
N ARG A 71 -1.76 -13.02 -4.42
CA ARG A 71 -1.16 -11.68 -4.39
C ARG A 71 -0.42 -11.32 -5.67
N GLU A 72 0.41 -12.24 -6.20
CA GLU A 72 1.19 -11.99 -7.41
C GLU A 72 0.31 -11.87 -8.65
N ALA A 73 -0.70 -12.73 -8.77
CA ALA A 73 -1.68 -12.67 -9.86
C ALA A 73 -2.49 -11.37 -9.80
N ALA A 74 -2.95 -10.97 -8.61
CA ALA A 74 -3.70 -9.73 -8.41
C ALA A 74 -2.84 -8.48 -8.70
N PHE A 75 -1.56 -8.48 -8.30
CA PHE A 75 -0.64 -7.40 -8.65
C PHE A 75 -0.45 -7.29 -10.17
N SER A 76 -0.26 -8.43 -10.86
CA SER A 76 -0.12 -8.47 -12.31
C SER A 76 -1.38 -7.97 -13.02
N GLN A 77 -2.56 -8.36 -12.53
CA GLN A 77 -3.85 -7.86 -13.03
C GLN A 77 -3.98 -6.35 -12.83
N ALA A 78 -3.56 -5.82 -11.69
CA ALA A 78 -3.59 -4.38 -11.43
C ALA A 78 -2.69 -3.61 -12.40
N VAL A 79 -1.47 -4.11 -12.66
CA VAL A 79 -0.56 -3.52 -13.67
C VAL A 79 -1.17 -3.58 -15.07
N GLU A 80 -1.81 -4.69 -15.44
CA GLU A 80 -2.50 -4.83 -16.74
C GLU A 80 -3.63 -3.80 -16.90
N LYS A 81 -4.49 -3.63 -15.88
CA LYS A 81 -5.55 -2.61 -15.86
C LYS A 81 -5.03 -1.18 -15.97
N LEU A 82 -3.82 -0.93 -15.51
CA LEU A 82 -3.12 0.34 -15.67
C LEU A 82 -2.51 0.55 -17.07
N GLY A 83 -2.60 -0.43 -17.96
CA GLY A 83 -2.04 -0.37 -19.31
C GLY A 83 -0.65 -1.00 -19.42
N GLY A 84 -0.28 -1.87 -18.49
CA GLY A 84 0.99 -2.62 -18.50
C GLY A 84 2.19 -1.83 -17.95
N HIS A 85 1.99 -0.66 -17.37
CA HIS A 85 3.04 0.18 -16.78
C HIS A 85 2.72 0.55 -15.33
N LEU A 86 3.74 0.63 -14.48
CA LEU A 86 3.62 1.07 -13.10
C LEU A 86 4.67 2.14 -12.79
N ASP A 87 4.25 3.26 -12.20
CA ASP A 87 5.13 4.32 -11.70
C ASP A 87 5.16 4.38 -10.16
N ILE A 88 4.01 4.14 -9.52
CA ILE A 88 3.83 4.38 -8.09
C ILE A 88 3.15 3.18 -7.42
N LEU A 89 3.70 2.74 -6.28
CA LEU A 89 3.05 1.81 -5.37
C LEU A 89 2.83 2.49 -4.01
N VAL A 90 1.58 2.47 -3.51
CA VAL A 90 1.25 2.89 -2.13
C VAL A 90 0.76 1.67 -1.36
N ASN A 91 1.53 1.21 -0.39
CA ASN A 91 1.19 0.12 0.50
C ASN A 91 0.43 0.65 1.72
N GLY A 92 -0.89 0.78 1.59
CA GLY A 92 -1.77 1.32 2.62
C GLY A 92 -2.65 0.30 3.33
N ALA A 93 -2.76 -0.93 2.80
CA ALA A 93 -3.51 -1.99 3.45
C ALA A 93 -2.93 -2.31 4.84
N GLY A 94 -3.82 -2.53 5.80
CA GLY A 94 -3.40 -2.88 7.14
C GLY A 94 -4.58 -3.24 8.04
N VAL A 95 -4.27 -4.05 9.04
CA VAL A 95 -5.21 -4.54 10.04
C VAL A 95 -4.64 -4.36 11.44
N GLN A 96 -5.52 -4.31 12.43
CA GLN A 96 -5.14 -4.23 13.83
C GLN A 96 -5.92 -5.27 14.64
N ARG A 97 -5.26 -5.80 15.69
CA ARG A 97 -5.86 -6.65 16.72
C ARG A 97 -5.43 -6.14 18.08
N ARG A 98 -6.35 -6.17 19.05
CA ARG A 98 -6.12 -5.68 20.40
C ARG A 98 -6.36 -6.79 21.41
N TYR A 99 -5.31 -7.11 22.18
CA TYR A 99 -5.36 -8.02 23.32
C TYR A 99 -4.31 -7.58 24.35
N PRO A 100 -4.49 -7.86 25.65
CA PRO A 100 -3.37 -7.81 26.58
C PRO A 100 -2.19 -8.64 26.04
N SER A 101 -0.97 -8.18 26.22
CA SER A 101 0.20 -8.80 25.56
C SER A 101 0.43 -10.24 26.02
N GLU A 102 0.18 -10.53 27.29
CA GLU A 102 0.28 -11.87 27.89
C GLU A 102 -0.79 -12.86 27.40
N GLU A 103 -1.90 -12.34 26.86
CA GLU A 103 -3.03 -13.13 26.33
C GLU A 103 -3.13 -13.04 24.80
N PHE A 104 -2.17 -12.38 24.14
CA PHE A 104 -2.26 -12.11 22.69
C PHE A 104 -2.19 -13.43 21.91
N PRO A 105 -3.25 -13.85 21.17
CA PRO A 105 -3.24 -15.11 20.44
C PRO A 105 -2.20 -15.07 19.31
N LEU A 106 -1.32 -16.07 19.22
CA LEU A 106 -0.30 -16.15 18.16
C LEU A 106 -0.92 -16.13 16.75
N LYS A 107 -2.09 -16.76 16.58
CA LYS A 107 -2.83 -16.71 15.31
C LYS A 107 -3.16 -15.26 14.88
N GLU A 108 -3.58 -14.42 15.82
CA GLU A 108 -3.89 -13.01 15.54
C GLU A 108 -2.60 -12.19 15.32
N TRP A 109 -1.53 -12.56 16.03
CA TRP A 109 -0.20 -12.02 15.77
C TRP A 109 0.24 -12.30 14.31
N ASP A 110 0.21 -13.58 13.91
CA ASP A 110 0.61 -14.01 12.58
C ASP A 110 -0.23 -13.34 11.49
N PHE A 111 -1.54 -13.22 11.72
CA PHE A 111 -2.45 -12.52 10.81
C PHE A 111 -2.03 -11.05 10.61
N VAL A 112 -1.76 -10.31 11.70
CA VAL A 112 -1.34 -8.90 11.62
C VAL A 112 0.02 -8.78 10.91
N ILE A 113 0.98 -9.61 11.26
CA ILE A 113 2.32 -9.60 10.64
C ILE A 113 2.22 -9.93 9.14
N ASN A 114 1.41 -10.93 8.80
CA ASN A 114 1.22 -11.33 7.40
C ASN A 114 0.64 -10.20 6.55
N VAL A 115 -0.44 -9.56 7.01
CA VAL A 115 -1.10 -8.48 6.26
C VAL A 115 -0.28 -7.19 6.28
N ASN A 116 0.28 -6.78 7.44
CA ASN A 116 0.87 -5.45 7.56
C ASN A 116 2.35 -5.37 7.16
N LEU A 117 3.10 -6.50 7.21
CA LEU A 117 4.54 -6.49 6.97
C LEU A 117 4.92 -7.40 5.80
N ARG A 118 4.51 -8.68 5.82
CA ARG A 118 4.88 -9.63 4.78
C ARG A 118 4.32 -9.22 3.42
N SER A 119 3.03 -8.83 3.36
CA SER A 119 2.41 -8.38 2.11
C SER A 119 3.08 -7.11 1.58
N VAL A 120 3.42 -6.16 2.46
CA VAL A 120 4.11 -4.92 2.08
C VAL A 120 5.47 -5.23 1.44
N PHE A 121 6.26 -6.10 2.07
CA PHE A 121 7.55 -6.51 1.49
C PHE A 121 7.37 -7.20 0.13
N ALA A 122 6.43 -8.14 0.03
CA ALA A 122 6.16 -8.87 -1.21
C ALA A 122 5.71 -7.93 -2.35
N LEU A 123 4.82 -6.97 -2.06
CA LEU A 123 4.40 -5.97 -3.04
C LEU A 123 5.53 -5.02 -3.43
N CYS A 124 6.38 -4.60 -2.48
CA CYS A 124 7.61 -3.85 -2.81
C CYS A 124 8.51 -4.65 -3.76
N GLN A 125 8.67 -5.96 -3.52
CA GLN A 125 9.49 -6.83 -4.37
C GLN A 125 8.92 -6.95 -5.79
N LEU A 126 7.59 -7.12 -5.92
CA LEU A 126 6.91 -7.18 -7.21
C LEU A 126 7.03 -5.84 -7.96
N ALA A 127 6.80 -4.73 -7.28
CA ALA A 127 6.96 -3.39 -7.87
C ALA A 127 8.41 -3.13 -8.27
N GLY A 128 9.38 -3.47 -7.42
CA GLY A 128 10.80 -3.32 -7.73
C GLY A 128 11.22 -4.10 -8.98
N LYS A 129 10.79 -5.37 -9.10
CA LYS A 129 11.00 -6.17 -10.32
C LYS A 129 10.36 -5.51 -11.55
N THR A 130 9.15 -4.97 -11.39
CA THR A 130 8.42 -4.29 -12.48
C THR A 130 9.16 -3.04 -12.92
N PHE A 131 9.57 -2.15 -12.01
CA PHE A 131 10.33 -0.94 -12.33
C PHE A 131 11.65 -1.24 -13.04
N MET A 132 12.40 -2.25 -12.56
CA MET A 132 13.66 -2.67 -13.18
C MET A 132 13.43 -3.23 -14.58
N LYS A 133 12.36 -4.02 -14.79
CA LYS A 133 12.01 -4.57 -16.12
C LYS A 133 11.58 -3.48 -17.10
N GLN A 134 10.91 -2.44 -16.61
CA GLN A 134 10.47 -1.28 -17.40
C GLN A 134 11.61 -0.31 -17.71
N ASP A 135 12.80 -0.48 -17.10
CA ASP A 135 13.90 0.49 -17.11
C ASP A 135 13.42 1.90 -16.71
N SER A 136 12.55 1.96 -15.71
CA SER A 136 11.89 3.17 -15.27
C SER A 136 12.17 3.49 -13.81
N LYS A 137 12.05 4.78 -13.46
CA LYS A 137 12.17 5.26 -12.10
C LYS A 137 10.86 5.01 -11.35
N GLY A 138 10.90 4.18 -10.31
CA GLY A 138 9.73 3.85 -9.50
C GLY A 138 9.62 4.65 -8.20
N LYS A 139 8.40 4.74 -7.66
CA LYS A 139 8.12 5.34 -6.35
C LYS A 139 7.32 4.35 -5.50
N ILE A 140 7.81 4.06 -4.31
CA ILE A 140 7.13 3.24 -3.32
C ILE A 140 6.90 4.09 -2.07
N ILE A 141 5.65 4.11 -1.61
CA ILE A 141 5.24 4.76 -0.37
C ILE A 141 4.62 3.70 0.53
N ASN A 142 5.26 3.41 1.65
CA ASN A 142 4.76 2.48 2.65
C ASN A 142 4.06 3.25 3.78
N ILE A 143 2.92 2.73 4.25
CA ILE A 143 2.23 3.35 5.38
C ILE A 143 2.70 2.68 6.68
N ALA A 144 3.63 3.32 7.33
CA ALA A 144 4.09 3.03 8.68
C ALA A 144 3.08 3.56 9.72
N SER A 145 3.52 3.94 10.89
CA SER A 145 2.72 4.54 11.97
C SER A 145 3.63 5.28 12.93
N MET A 146 3.08 6.23 13.70
CA MET A 146 3.79 6.71 14.89
C MET A 146 4.16 5.55 15.85
N LEU A 147 3.36 4.47 15.87
CA LEU A 147 3.64 3.27 16.65
C LEU A 147 4.87 2.49 16.15
N SER A 148 5.42 2.82 15.00
CA SER A 148 6.73 2.33 14.55
C SER A 148 7.86 2.79 15.47
N PHE A 149 7.66 3.86 16.25
CA PHE A 149 8.65 4.50 17.10
C PHE A 149 8.32 4.41 18.60
N PHE A 150 7.04 4.49 18.94
CA PHE A 150 6.59 4.61 20.34
C PHE A 150 6.01 3.30 20.92
N GLY A 151 5.77 2.29 20.09
CA GLY A 151 4.99 1.11 20.51
C GLY A 151 3.51 1.46 20.69
N GLY A 152 2.75 0.58 21.34
CA GLY A 152 1.32 0.82 21.56
C GLY A 152 0.74 -0.11 22.63
N TYR A 153 -0.26 0.38 23.34
CA TYR A 153 -0.95 -0.36 24.39
C TYR A 153 -1.91 -1.39 23.76
N THR A 154 -1.77 -2.66 24.13
CA THR A 154 -2.59 -3.80 23.65
C THR A 154 -2.51 -4.10 22.14
N VAL A 155 -1.51 -3.56 21.43
CA VAL A 155 -1.33 -3.74 20.00
C VAL A 155 0.11 -4.15 19.62
N PRO A 156 0.73 -5.12 20.32
CA PRO A 156 2.13 -5.46 20.10
C PRO A 156 2.41 -5.92 18.65
N ALA A 157 1.52 -6.72 18.06
CA ALA A 157 1.66 -7.18 16.68
C ALA A 157 1.62 -6.01 15.67
N TYR A 158 0.71 -5.06 15.86
CA TYR A 158 0.62 -3.89 15.01
C TYR A 158 1.89 -3.03 15.12
N ALA A 159 2.34 -2.72 16.34
CA ALA A 159 3.55 -1.94 16.56
C ALA A 159 4.77 -2.62 15.95
N ALA A 160 4.93 -3.93 16.16
CA ALA A 160 5.99 -4.74 15.54
C ALA A 160 5.93 -4.68 14.01
N SER A 161 4.74 -4.88 13.42
CA SER A 161 4.56 -4.82 11.97
C SER A 161 4.92 -3.45 11.38
N LYS A 162 4.50 -2.36 12.01
CA LYS A 162 4.76 -1.00 11.54
C LYS A 162 6.22 -0.57 11.80
N GLY A 163 6.85 -1.05 12.87
CA GLY A 163 8.29 -0.95 13.08
C GLY A 163 9.08 -1.68 11.98
N GLY A 164 8.64 -2.90 11.63
CA GLY A 164 9.19 -3.69 10.53
C GLY A 164 9.07 -2.97 9.18
N VAL A 165 7.90 -2.38 8.87
CA VAL A 165 7.68 -1.58 7.65
C VAL A 165 8.65 -0.41 7.57
N ALA A 166 8.88 0.31 8.68
CA ALA A 166 9.85 1.42 8.71
C ALA A 166 11.28 0.94 8.40
N GLN A 167 11.69 -0.21 8.91
CA GLN A 167 13.02 -0.76 8.63
C GLN A 167 13.14 -1.35 7.21
N VAL A 168 12.13 -2.07 6.74
CA VAL A 168 12.08 -2.56 5.35
C VAL A 168 12.18 -1.38 4.36
N THR A 169 11.49 -0.27 4.63
CA THR A 169 11.58 0.95 3.81
C THR A 169 13.01 1.45 3.69
N LYS A 170 13.75 1.53 4.80
CA LYS A 170 15.16 1.97 4.81
C LYS A 170 16.06 1.01 4.04
N ALA A 171 15.88 -0.30 4.26
CA ALA A 171 16.67 -1.33 3.59
C ALA A 171 16.49 -1.27 2.05
N LEU A 172 15.24 -1.23 1.59
CA LEU A 172 14.93 -1.16 0.16
C LEU A 172 15.36 0.19 -0.45
N CYS A 173 15.26 1.31 0.29
CA CYS A 173 15.76 2.60 -0.15
C CYS A 173 17.27 2.54 -0.40
N ASN A 174 18.04 2.00 0.55
CA ASN A 174 19.48 1.87 0.43
C ASN A 174 19.90 0.99 -0.77
N GLU A 175 19.18 -0.12 -0.98
CA GLU A 175 19.50 -1.08 -2.03
C GLU A 175 19.09 -0.60 -3.44
N TRP A 176 17.99 0.16 -3.55
CA TRP A 176 17.38 0.46 -4.84
C TRP A 176 17.55 1.91 -5.31
N ALA A 177 18.14 2.78 -4.47
CA ALA A 177 18.36 4.19 -4.84
C ALA A 177 19.19 4.35 -6.13
N GLU A 178 20.24 3.56 -6.29
CA GLU A 178 21.07 3.58 -7.51
C GLU A 178 20.31 3.15 -8.77
N LYS A 179 19.24 2.36 -8.61
CA LYS A 179 18.33 1.95 -9.69
C LYS A 179 17.25 2.98 -9.99
N GLY A 180 17.29 4.16 -9.34
CA GLY A 180 16.32 5.23 -9.51
C GLY A 180 14.96 4.97 -8.85
N ILE A 181 14.86 3.95 -7.99
CA ILE A 181 13.66 3.61 -7.25
C ILE A 181 13.71 4.30 -5.88
N ASN A 182 12.73 5.16 -5.59
CA ASN A 182 12.62 5.80 -4.29
C ASN A 182 11.64 5.01 -3.42
N VAL A 183 12.08 4.63 -2.23
CA VAL A 183 11.25 3.94 -1.25
C VAL A 183 11.16 4.81 0.01
N ASN A 184 9.96 5.27 0.33
CA ASN A 184 9.69 6.14 1.46
C ASN A 184 8.54 5.59 2.31
N ALA A 185 8.39 6.08 3.53
CA ALA A 185 7.25 5.77 4.38
C ALA A 185 6.61 7.04 4.94
N LEU A 186 5.29 6.99 5.08
CA LEU A 186 4.52 7.93 5.89
C LEU A 186 4.21 7.25 7.23
N ALA A 187 4.37 8.00 8.32
CA ALA A 187 4.05 7.54 9.67
C ALA A 187 2.90 8.37 10.27
N PRO A 188 1.65 8.11 9.87
CA PRO A 188 0.51 8.86 10.37
C PRO A 188 0.33 8.71 11.88
N GLY A 189 -0.20 9.76 12.50
CA GLY A 189 -0.72 9.72 13.86
C GLY A 189 -2.13 9.13 13.92
N TYR A 190 -2.89 9.51 14.94
CA TYR A 190 -4.29 9.13 15.05
C TYR A 190 -5.12 9.96 14.07
N MET A 191 -5.80 9.28 13.17
CA MET A 191 -6.71 9.89 12.21
C MET A 191 -8.12 9.31 12.43
N ALA A 192 -9.13 10.15 12.27
CA ALA A 192 -10.52 9.73 12.38
C ALA A 192 -10.92 8.93 11.14
N THR A 193 -10.74 7.61 11.21
CA THR A 193 -11.13 6.63 10.19
C THR A 193 -11.91 5.50 10.84
N GLU A 194 -12.52 4.63 10.03
CA GLU A 194 -13.26 3.45 10.50
C GLU A 194 -12.36 2.29 11.00
N MET A 195 -11.04 2.49 11.08
CA MET A 195 -10.09 1.48 11.58
C MET A 195 -9.95 1.55 13.09
#